data_2fd2b185d2cbcaa91f2ec4d64dd71b38
#
_entry.id   2fd2b185d2cbcaa91f2ec4d64dd71b38
#
_cell.length_a   1.000
_cell.length_b   1.000
_cell.length_c   1.000
_cell.angle_alpha   90.00
_cell.angle_beta   90.00
_cell.angle_gamma   90.00
#
_symmetry.space_group_name_H-M   'P 1'
#
loop_
_entity.id
_entity.type
_entity.pdbx_description
1 polymer ?
#
loop_
_entity_poly.entity_id
_entity_poly.type
_entity_poly.pdbx_seq_one_letter_code
_entity_poly.pdbx_strand_id
1 'polypeptide(L)'
;MQKRLSERGLGGKKTNFKIQDWVFSRQRYWGEPFPVVFCEEHGVVPMKESDLPLLLPDVENYEPTGTEEGPLAEVEERINTPCPICGKPAKRESNTMPGWAGSSRYWLRYMDPDNDNKLVSAEKEQYWQNVDVYVGGAEHVTRHIIYARFWQKFLYDLGLVSKDEPFQKYQKV
;
A
#
# COMPACT_ATOMS: atom_id res chain seq x y z
N MET A 1 -25.50 23.74 -20.52
CA MET A 1 -25.08 23.31 -21.87
C MET A 1 -24.77 21.81 -21.91
N GLN A 2 -23.91 21.23 -21.07
CA GLN A 2 -23.55 19.81 -21.08
C GLN A 2 -24.76 18.86 -21.00
N LYS A 3 -25.69 19.08 -20.05
CA LYS A 3 -26.92 18.27 -19.91
C LYS A 3 -27.73 18.21 -21.22
N ARG A 4 -27.92 19.37 -21.86
CA ARG A 4 -28.68 19.48 -23.14
C ARG A 4 -28.01 18.74 -24.29
N LEU A 5 -26.67 18.72 -24.35
CA LEU A 5 -25.91 17.95 -25.36
C LEU A 5 -26.02 16.45 -25.12
N SER A 6 -25.96 16.05 -23.85
CA SER A 6 -26.08 14.63 -23.47
C SER A 6 -27.48 14.08 -23.77
N GLU A 7 -28.53 14.83 -23.43
CA GLU A 7 -29.94 14.47 -23.71
C GLU A 7 -30.24 14.33 -25.23
N ARG A 8 -29.49 15.03 -26.06
CA ARG A 8 -29.63 14.98 -27.53
C ARG A 8 -28.67 14.02 -28.22
N GLY A 9 -27.86 13.27 -27.46
CA GLY A 9 -26.86 12.35 -28.01
C GLY A 9 -25.71 13.02 -28.78
N LEU A 10 -25.55 14.34 -28.64
CA LEU A 10 -24.57 15.14 -29.39
C LEU A 10 -23.22 15.28 -28.65
N GLY A 11 -23.12 14.77 -27.44
CA GLY A 11 -21.90 14.82 -26.64
C GLY A 11 -22.18 14.62 -25.16
N GLY A 12 -21.14 14.45 -24.35
CA GLY A 12 -21.23 14.20 -22.92
C GLY A 12 -20.01 14.71 -22.15
N LYS A 13 -20.10 14.65 -20.83
CA LYS A 13 -18.97 14.94 -19.96
C LYS A 13 -17.93 13.83 -20.10
N LYS A 14 -16.69 14.19 -20.43
CA LYS A 14 -15.53 13.30 -20.40
C LYS A 14 -14.57 13.78 -19.33
N THR A 15 -14.20 12.87 -18.43
CA THR A 15 -13.16 13.13 -17.43
C THR A 15 -11.84 12.53 -17.92
N ASN A 16 -10.81 13.36 -17.97
CA ASN A 16 -9.45 12.91 -18.26
C ASN A 16 -8.63 13.04 -16.96
N PHE A 17 -7.93 11.97 -16.58
CA PHE A 17 -7.02 11.99 -15.45
C PHE A 17 -5.60 12.29 -15.95
N LYS A 18 -4.89 13.18 -15.24
CA LYS A 18 -3.50 13.55 -15.52
C LYS A 18 -2.54 13.14 -14.40
N ILE A 19 -3.01 12.33 -13.46
CA ILE A 19 -2.15 11.78 -12.42
C ILE A 19 -1.31 10.66 -13.03
N GLN A 20 -0.03 10.61 -12.68
CA GLN A 20 0.85 9.51 -13.05
C GLN A 20 0.63 8.35 -12.11
N ASP A 21 0.87 7.14 -12.61
CA ASP A 21 0.83 5.94 -11.79
C ASP A 21 1.88 6.02 -10.67
N TRP A 22 1.52 5.51 -9.52
CA TRP A 22 2.40 5.48 -8.39
C TRP A 22 3.38 4.32 -8.52
N VAL A 23 4.69 4.63 -8.52
CA VAL A 23 5.73 3.61 -8.41
C VAL A 23 5.75 3.10 -6.97
N PHE A 24 5.18 1.92 -6.76
CA PHE A 24 4.96 1.35 -5.42
C PHE A 24 6.04 0.36 -4.98
N SER A 25 7.06 0.10 -5.80
CA SER A 25 8.16 -0.80 -5.49
C SER A 25 9.52 -0.11 -5.60
N ARG A 26 10.48 -0.54 -4.78
CA ARG A 26 11.86 -0.05 -4.80
C ARG A 26 12.86 -1.18 -4.67
N GLN A 27 13.97 -1.07 -5.38
CA GLN A 27 15.14 -1.94 -5.34
C GLN A 27 16.02 -1.56 -4.14
N ARG A 28 15.46 -1.65 -2.94
CA ARG A 28 16.11 -1.32 -1.66
C ARG A 28 15.86 -2.42 -0.66
N TYR A 29 16.84 -2.68 0.22
CA TYR A 29 16.67 -3.62 1.31
C TYR A 29 15.59 -3.15 2.30
N TRP A 30 15.72 -1.90 2.76
CA TRP A 30 14.85 -1.37 3.81
C TRP A 30 13.50 -0.91 3.28
N GLY A 31 12.47 -1.57 3.72
CA GLY A 31 11.07 -1.29 3.39
C GLY A 31 10.17 -2.46 3.74
N GLU A 32 8.87 -2.27 3.68
CA GLU A 32 7.89 -3.34 3.87
C GLU A 32 7.97 -4.31 2.68
N PRO A 33 8.19 -5.62 2.92
CA PRO A 33 8.23 -6.60 1.84
C PRO A 33 6.86 -6.81 1.22
N PHE A 34 6.84 -7.14 -0.07
CA PHE A 34 5.59 -7.57 -0.73
C PHE A 34 5.31 -9.04 -0.41
N PRO A 35 4.12 -9.37 0.14
CA PRO A 35 3.75 -10.74 0.46
C PRO A 35 3.20 -11.47 -0.78
N VAL A 36 3.97 -11.48 -1.88
CA VAL A 36 3.59 -12.14 -3.13
C VAL A 36 4.71 -13.05 -3.66
N VAL A 37 4.28 -14.02 -4.44
CA VAL A 37 5.13 -15.03 -5.08
C VAL A 37 4.82 -15.06 -6.57
N PHE A 38 5.84 -15.17 -7.39
CA PHE A 38 5.72 -15.33 -8.85
C PHE A 38 5.83 -16.81 -9.23
N CYS A 39 4.74 -17.37 -9.74
CA CYS A 39 4.63 -18.73 -10.20
C CYS A 39 4.47 -18.75 -11.73
N GLU A 40 5.16 -19.64 -12.42
CA GLU A 40 5.06 -19.77 -13.89
C GLU A 40 3.63 -20.12 -14.35
N GLU A 41 2.90 -20.92 -13.56
CA GLU A 41 1.52 -21.34 -13.91
C GLU A 41 0.44 -20.35 -13.44
N HIS A 42 0.64 -19.71 -12.28
CA HIS A 42 -0.40 -18.91 -11.62
C HIS A 42 -0.12 -17.40 -11.64
N GLY A 43 1.02 -16.98 -12.21
CA GLY A 43 1.43 -15.58 -12.20
C GLY A 43 1.71 -15.07 -10.78
N VAL A 44 1.18 -13.91 -10.43
CA VAL A 44 1.34 -13.29 -9.11
C VAL A 44 0.36 -13.93 -8.12
N VAL A 45 0.89 -14.57 -7.08
CA VAL A 45 0.13 -15.28 -6.05
C VAL A 45 0.38 -14.64 -4.68
N PRO A 46 -0.66 -14.25 -3.92
CA PRO A 46 -0.50 -13.80 -2.56
C PRO A 46 0.02 -14.92 -1.66
N MET A 47 0.86 -14.58 -0.68
CA MET A 47 1.25 -15.51 0.38
C MET A 47 0.05 -15.87 1.25
N LYS A 48 0.13 -17.01 1.95
CA LYS A 48 -0.91 -17.39 2.92
C LYS A 48 -0.85 -16.47 4.14
N GLU A 49 -1.97 -16.18 4.75
CA GLU A 49 -2.04 -15.39 5.99
C GLU A 49 -1.24 -16.02 7.13
N SER A 50 -1.16 -17.36 7.18
CA SER A 50 -0.35 -18.10 8.14
C SER A 50 1.15 -17.81 8.06
N ASP A 51 1.62 -17.32 6.92
CA ASP A 51 3.04 -17.07 6.64
C ASP A 51 3.39 -15.57 6.88
N LEU A 52 2.46 -14.80 7.40
CA LEU A 52 2.65 -13.41 7.78
C LEU A 52 2.91 -13.25 9.29
N PRO A 53 3.69 -12.27 9.72
CA PRO A 53 4.31 -11.21 8.91
C PRO A 53 5.53 -11.71 8.13
N LEU A 54 5.67 -11.25 6.88
CA LEU A 54 6.87 -11.47 6.09
C LEU A 54 7.98 -10.52 6.56
N LEU A 55 9.00 -11.06 7.24
CA LEU A 55 10.11 -10.29 7.76
C LEU A 55 11.23 -10.14 6.73
N LEU A 56 12.03 -9.08 6.88
CA LEU A 56 13.29 -8.93 6.16
C LEU A 56 14.32 -9.92 6.76
N PRO A 57 15.14 -10.59 5.95
CA PRO A 57 16.22 -11.43 6.44
C PRO A 57 17.37 -10.57 6.98
N ASP A 58 18.11 -11.08 7.96
CA ASP A 58 19.38 -10.49 8.32
C ASP A 58 20.39 -10.75 7.20
N VAL A 59 21.02 -9.67 6.70
CA VAL A 59 22.03 -9.75 5.64
C VAL A 59 23.25 -8.93 6.03
N GLU A 60 24.42 -9.44 5.68
CA GLU A 60 25.69 -8.73 5.95
C GLU A 60 25.88 -7.52 5.02
N ASN A 61 25.38 -7.62 3.80
CA ASN A 61 25.45 -6.55 2.80
C ASN A 61 24.06 -6.26 2.22
N TYR A 62 23.69 -5.00 2.19
CA TYR A 62 22.42 -4.48 1.66
C TYR A 62 22.62 -3.33 0.67
N GLU A 63 23.81 -3.20 0.12
CA GLU A 63 24.10 -2.22 -0.92
C GLU A 63 23.33 -2.54 -2.20
N PRO A 64 22.95 -1.52 -2.99
CA PRO A 64 22.33 -1.75 -4.29
C PRO A 64 23.22 -2.57 -5.21
N THR A 65 22.67 -3.59 -5.84
CA THR A 65 23.39 -4.50 -6.74
C THR A 65 23.87 -3.85 -8.04
N GLY A 66 23.36 -2.64 -8.35
CA GLY A 66 23.59 -1.97 -9.64
C GLY A 66 22.79 -2.58 -10.79
N THR A 67 21.96 -3.57 -10.53
CA THR A 67 21.03 -4.19 -11.47
C THR A 67 19.62 -3.66 -11.30
N GLU A 68 18.66 -4.15 -12.07
CA GLU A 68 17.25 -3.85 -11.92
C GLU A 68 16.61 -4.52 -10.68
N GLU A 69 17.34 -5.46 -10.05
CA GLU A 69 16.88 -6.18 -8.86
C GLU A 69 17.44 -5.57 -7.58
N GLY A 70 16.69 -5.68 -6.49
CA GLY A 70 17.11 -5.23 -5.17
C GLY A 70 18.03 -6.21 -4.46
N PRO A 71 18.71 -5.79 -3.37
CA PRO A 71 19.65 -6.64 -2.62
C PRO A 71 19.02 -7.95 -2.12
N LEU A 72 17.73 -7.99 -1.91
CA LEU A 72 17.01 -9.19 -1.48
C LEU A 72 16.97 -10.31 -2.55
N ALA A 73 17.21 -9.96 -3.81
CA ALA A 73 17.28 -10.95 -4.89
C ALA A 73 18.48 -11.90 -4.77
N GLU A 74 19.54 -11.47 -4.10
CA GLU A 74 20.74 -12.27 -3.86
C GLU A 74 20.60 -13.25 -2.69
N VAL A 75 19.53 -13.14 -1.90
CA VAL A 75 19.26 -14.02 -0.78
C VAL A 75 18.44 -15.22 -1.26
N GLU A 76 19.13 -16.27 -1.75
CA GLU A 76 18.51 -17.43 -2.39
C GLU A 76 17.46 -18.11 -1.49
N GLU A 77 17.75 -18.28 -0.21
CA GLU A 77 16.84 -18.89 0.78
C GLU A 77 15.52 -18.12 0.93
N ARG A 78 15.58 -16.80 0.73
CA ARG A 78 14.40 -15.95 0.78
C ARG A 78 13.63 -15.94 -0.53
N ILE A 79 14.32 -15.89 -1.67
CA ILE A 79 13.71 -15.77 -2.99
C ILE A 79 13.02 -17.05 -3.42
N ASN A 80 13.70 -18.19 -3.24
CA ASN A 80 13.17 -19.47 -3.66
C ASN A 80 12.13 -19.98 -2.67
N THR A 81 10.91 -20.23 -3.15
CA THR A 81 9.78 -20.64 -2.31
C THR A 81 8.82 -21.50 -3.13
N PRO A 82 8.08 -22.43 -2.51
CA PRO A 82 7.01 -23.12 -3.23
C PRO A 82 5.83 -22.16 -3.48
N CYS A 83 5.17 -22.35 -4.61
CA CYS A 83 3.92 -21.64 -4.90
C CYS A 83 2.84 -22.04 -3.88
N PRO A 84 2.14 -21.07 -3.26
CA PRO A 84 1.08 -21.36 -2.28
C PRO A 84 -0.12 -22.15 -2.83
N ILE A 85 -0.30 -22.14 -4.16
CA ILE A 85 -1.41 -22.84 -4.84
C ILE A 85 -1.01 -24.24 -5.28
N CYS A 86 0.07 -24.38 -6.07
CA CYS A 86 0.43 -25.66 -6.68
C CYS A 86 1.64 -26.37 -6.07
N GLY A 87 2.36 -25.73 -5.14
CA GLY A 87 3.54 -26.29 -4.50
C GLY A 87 4.79 -26.37 -5.39
N LYS A 88 4.71 -26.00 -6.67
CA LYS A 88 5.87 -25.99 -7.57
C LYS A 88 6.85 -24.87 -7.21
N PRO A 89 8.12 -24.96 -7.65
CA PRO A 89 9.10 -23.91 -7.45
C PRO A 89 8.58 -22.56 -7.96
N ALA A 90 8.78 -21.52 -7.18
CA ALA A 90 8.36 -20.17 -7.48
C ALA A 90 9.34 -19.17 -6.84
N LYS A 91 9.23 -17.90 -7.19
CA LYS A 91 10.08 -16.84 -6.66
C LYS A 91 9.28 -15.82 -5.88
N ARG A 92 9.76 -15.47 -4.69
CA ARG A 92 9.19 -14.37 -3.89
C ARG A 92 9.61 -13.02 -4.48
N GLU A 93 8.76 -11.99 -4.33
CA GLU A 93 9.12 -10.62 -4.72
C GLU A 93 10.35 -10.15 -3.94
N SER A 94 11.34 -9.63 -4.67
CA SER A 94 12.61 -9.14 -4.13
C SER A 94 12.58 -7.66 -3.76
N ASN A 95 11.67 -6.88 -4.34
CA ASN A 95 11.52 -5.47 -4.06
C ASN A 95 10.84 -5.23 -2.72
N THR A 96 11.01 -4.02 -2.18
CA THR A 96 10.31 -3.55 -1.00
C THR A 96 9.41 -2.36 -1.33
N MET A 97 8.40 -2.13 -0.50
CA MET A 97 7.54 -0.97 -0.64
C MET A 97 8.26 0.31 -0.24
N PRO A 98 7.94 1.47 -0.83
CA PRO A 98 8.45 2.74 -0.37
C PRO A 98 7.92 3.08 1.02
N GLY A 99 8.62 3.92 1.79
CA GLY A 99 8.18 4.36 3.11
C GLY A 99 6.78 4.99 3.14
N TRP A 100 6.27 5.45 2.01
CA TRP A 100 4.89 5.91 1.83
C TRP A 100 3.84 4.83 2.09
N ALA A 101 4.16 3.56 1.93
CA ALA A 101 3.24 2.46 2.18
C ALA A 101 2.83 2.40 3.65
N GLY A 102 3.80 2.34 4.57
CA GLY A 102 3.55 2.34 6.00
C GLY A 102 2.98 3.68 6.50
N SER A 103 3.57 4.80 6.09
CA SER A 103 3.13 6.13 6.50
C SER A 103 1.73 6.49 6.02
N SER A 104 1.22 5.81 4.99
CA SER A 104 -0.12 6.06 4.45
C SER A 104 -1.27 5.60 5.35
N ARG A 105 -0.99 4.86 6.41
CA ARG A 105 -1.99 4.30 7.32
C ARG A 105 -1.57 4.29 8.80
N TYR A 106 -0.47 4.95 9.16
CA TYR A 106 0.12 4.87 10.48
C TYR A 106 -0.83 5.32 11.61
N TRP A 107 -1.68 6.33 11.38
CA TRP A 107 -2.63 6.83 12.37
C TRP A 107 -3.63 5.75 12.82
N LEU A 108 -4.01 4.83 11.94
CA LEU A 108 -4.87 3.70 12.30
C LEU A 108 -4.20 2.79 13.32
N ARG A 109 -2.92 2.46 13.10
CA ARG A 109 -2.14 1.66 14.04
C ARG A 109 -1.90 2.40 15.37
N TYR A 110 -1.77 3.72 15.36
CA TYR A 110 -1.62 4.52 16.57
C TYR A 110 -2.84 4.50 17.47
N MET A 111 -4.02 4.28 16.91
CA MET A 111 -5.23 4.12 17.72
C MET A 111 -5.24 2.81 18.53
N ASP A 112 -4.54 1.79 18.04
CA ASP A 112 -4.55 0.44 18.64
C ASP A 112 -3.19 -0.26 18.46
N PRO A 113 -2.10 0.26 19.09
CA PRO A 113 -0.72 -0.18 18.81
C PRO A 113 -0.43 -1.62 19.21
N ASP A 114 -1.08 -2.11 20.26
CA ASP A 114 -0.84 -3.43 20.84
C ASP A 114 -1.80 -4.52 20.31
N ASN A 115 -2.51 -4.25 19.22
CA ASN A 115 -3.44 -5.21 18.64
C ASN A 115 -2.73 -6.12 17.65
N ASP A 116 -2.43 -7.35 18.05
CA ASP A 116 -1.77 -8.35 17.21
C ASP A 116 -2.69 -9.00 16.16
N ASN A 117 -3.99 -8.84 16.30
CA ASN A 117 -4.97 -9.54 15.44
C ASN A 117 -5.52 -8.67 14.31
N LYS A 118 -5.52 -7.33 14.48
CA LYS A 118 -6.10 -6.40 13.53
C LYS A 118 -5.26 -5.14 13.42
N LEU A 119 -5.36 -4.44 12.29
CA LEU A 119 -4.74 -3.12 12.12
C LEU A 119 -5.23 -2.14 13.19
N VAL A 120 -6.51 -2.19 13.49
CA VAL A 120 -7.21 -1.43 14.53
C VAL A 120 -8.52 -2.14 14.88
N SER A 121 -8.92 -2.14 16.15
CA SER A 121 -10.24 -2.63 16.57
C SER A 121 -11.33 -1.67 16.12
N ALA A 122 -12.50 -2.20 15.77
CA ALA A 122 -13.63 -1.38 15.33
C ALA A 122 -14.07 -0.35 16.40
N GLU A 123 -13.99 -0.70 17.68
CA GLU A 123 -14.32 0.19 18.79
C GLU A 123 -13.39 1.41 18.83
N LYS A 124 -12.08 1.19 18.80
CA LYS A 124 -11.09 2.27 18.83
C LYS A 124 -11.12 3.11 17.55
N GLU A 125 -11.33 2.45 16.41
CA GLU A 125 -11.47 3.12 15.13
C GLU A 125 -12.68 4.05 15.14
N GLN A 126 -13.85 3.61 15.54
CA GLN A 126 -15.06 4.42 15.60
C GLN A 126 -14.94 5.57 16.59
N TYR A 127 -14.21 5.39 17.69
CA TYR A 127 -14.01 6.42 18.70
C TYR A 127 -13.06 7.53 18.22
N TRP A 128 -11.95 7.17 17.55
CA TRP A 128 -10.87 8.10 17.19
C TRP A 128 -10.95 8.66 15.76
N GLN A 129 -11.71 8.00 14.88
CA GLN A 129 -11.86 8.44 13.48
C GLN A 129 -12.86 9.60 13.35
N ASN A 130 -12.61 10.48 12.39
CA ASN A 130 -11.38 10.73 11.66
C ASN A 130 -10.56 11.79 12.39
N VAL A 131 -9.26 11.90 12.06
CA VAL A 131 -8.37 12.88 12.71
C VAL A 131 -8.91 14.30 12.52
N ASP A 132 -9.11 15.05 13.61
CA ASP A 132 -9.75 16.38 13.60
C ASP A 132 -8.92 17.42 12.87
N VAL A 133 -7.61 17.48 13.17
CA VAL A 133 -6.68 18.43 12.56
C VAL A 133 -5.36 17.71 12.24
N TYR A 134 -4.95 17.77 11.00
CA TYR A 134 -3.70 17.23 10.52
C TYR A 134 -2.78 18.35 10.02
N VAL A 135 -1.60 18.47 10.62
CA VAL A 135 -0.68 19.60 10.40
C VAL A 135 0.55 19.15 9.62
N GLY A 136 0.91 19.87 8.57
CA GLY A 136 2.08 19.53 7.77
C GLY A 136 2.42 20.53 6.68
N GLY A 137 3.58 20.35 6.06
CA GLY A 137 4.06 21.19 4.96
C GLY A 137 3.23 21.01 3.67
N ALA A 138 3.22 22.04 2.84
CA ALA A 138 2.43 22.06 1.59
C ALA A 138 2.82 20.93 0.61
N GLU A 139 4.06 20.47 0.63
CA GLU A 139 4.57 19.38 -0.21
C GLU A 139 3.87 18.05 0.04
N HIS A 140 3.35 17.84 1.25
CA HIS A 140 2.64 16.62 1.61
C HIS A 140 1.24 16.52 1.01
N VAL A 141 0.66 17.64 0.56
CA VAL A 141 -0.65 17.63 -0.13
C VAL A 141 -0.62 16.75 -1.37
N THR A 142 0.49 16.81 -2.12
CA THR A 142 0.69 16.03 -3.36
C THR A 142 1.46 14.72 -3.15
N ARG A 143 1.78 14.35 -1.92
CA ARG A 143 2.53 13.15 -1.56
C ARG A 143 1.78 12.34 -0.50
N HIS A 144 2.16 12.48 0.76
CA HIS A 144 1.60 11.72 1.87
C HIS A 144 0.06 11.78 1.94
N ILE A 145 -0.54 12.96 1.77
CA ILE A 145 -2.01 13.11 1.88
C ILE A 145 -2.75 12.37 0.76
N ILE A 146 -2.24 12.37 -0.47
CA ILE A 146 -2.85 11.60 -1.58
C ILE A 146 -2.83 10.10 -1.22
N TYR A 147 -1.71 9.58 -0.74
CA TYR A 147 -1.58 8.16 -0.40
C TYR A 147 -2.41 7.78 0.81
N ALA A 148 -2.43 8.65 1.84
CA ALA A 148 -3.27 8.46 3.02
C ALA A 148 -4.77 8.39 2.65
N ARG A 149 -5.24 9.29 1.80
CA ARG A 149 -6.61 9.30 1.31
C ARG A 149 -6.92 8.09 0.42
N PHE A 150 -5.99 7.68 -0.43
CA PHE A 150 -6.16 6.48 -1.25
C PHE A 150 -6.34 5.23 -0.37
N TRP A 151 -5.45 5.02 0.60
CA TRP A 151 -5.55 3.90 1.53
C TRP A 151 -6.81 3.94 2.38
N GLN A 152 -7.19 5.10 2.90
CA GLN A 152 -8.41 5.25 3.69
C GLN A 152 -9.65 4.86 2.88
N LYS A 153 -9.76 5.35 1.63
CA LYS A 153 -10.89 5.01 0.75
C LYS A 153 -10.91 3.53 0.39
N PHE A 154 -9.77 2.95 0.10
CA PHE A 154 -9.65 1.51 -0.15
C PHE A 154 -10.09 0.67 1.06
N LEU A 155 -9.63 1.02 2.26
CA LEU A 155 -10.03 0.33 3.49
C LEU A 155 -11.53 0.55 3.81
N TYR A 156 -12.06 1.73 3.48
CA TYR A 156 -13.49 2.02 3.59
C TYR A 156 -14.33 1.17 2.64
N ASP A 157 -13.92 1.03 1.38
CA ASP A 157 -14.59 0.18 0.39
C ASP A 157 -14.59 -1.31 0.80
N LEU A 158 -13.57 -1.74 1.56
CA LEU A 158 -13.51 -3.07 2.16
C LEU A 158 -14.29 -3.20 3.49
N GLY A 159 -14.88 -2.12 3.99
CA GLY A 159 -15.61 -2.11 5.28
C GLY A 159 -14.71 -2.26 6.52
N LEU A 160 -13.42 -1.96 6.39
CA LEU A 160 -12.44 -2.08 7.48
C LEU A 160 -12.31 -0.82 8.32
N VAL A 161 -12.77 0.32 7.84
CA VAL A 161 -12.84 1.61 8.55
C VAL A 161 -14.21 2.26 8.35
N SER A 162 -14.62 3.11 9.27
CA SER A 162 -15.96 3.71 9.31
C SER A 162 -16.08 5.00 8.49
N LYS A 163 -14.97 5.63 8.12
CA LYS A 163 -14.93 6.90 7.40
C LYS A 163 -14.16 6.78 6.10
N ASP A 164 -14.63 7.44 5.06
CA ASP A 164 -13.99 7.46 3.73
C ASP A 164 -12.85 8.49 3.61
N GLU A 165 -12.76 9.44 4.55
CA GLU A 165 -11.67 10.42 4.61
C GLU A 165 -10.89 10.30 5.94
N PRO A 166 -9.54 10.33 5.92
CA PRO A 166 -8.74 10.14 7.13
C PRO A 166 -8.70 11.37 8.04
N PHE A 167 -8.80 12.57 7.46
CA PHE A 167 -8.60 13.85 8.14
C PHE A 167 -9.79 14.79 7.88
N GLN A 168 -10.29 15.45 8.95
CA GLN A 168 -11.35 16.46 8.83
C GLN A 168 -10.79 17.78 8.30
N LYS A 169 -9.58 18.15 8.75
CA LYS A 169 -8.94 19.40 8.38
C LYS A 169 -7.44 19.21 8.19
N TYR A 170 -6.92 19.71 7.07
CA TYR A 170 -5.48 19.83 6.85
C TYR A 170 -5.05 21.29 7.08
N GLN A 171 -4.11 21.50 7.99
CA GLN A 171 -3.53 22.80 8.29
C GLN A 171 -2.11 22.86 7.72
N LYS A 172 -1.94 23.66 6.69
CA LYS A 172 -0.62 23.95 6.12
C LYS A 172 0.20 24.82 7.07
N VAL A 173 1.45 24.48 7.28
CA VAL A 173 2.49 25.27 7.93
C VAL A 173 3.57 25.67 6.92
#